data_3868e54729149d62be2963173cb80b65
#
_entry.id   3868e54729149d62be2963173cb80b65
#
_cell.length_a   1.000
_cell.length_b   1.000
_cell.length_c   1.000
_cell.angle_alpha   90.00
_cell.angle_beta   90.00
_cell.angle_gamma   90.00
#
_symmetry.space_group_name_H-M   'P 1'
#
loop_
_entity.id
_entity.type
_entity.pdbx_description
1 polymer ?
#
loop_
_entity_poly.entity_id
_entity_poly.type
_entity_poly.pdbx_seq_one_letter_code
_entity_poly.pdbx_strand_id
1 'polypeptide(L)'
;SLYVFEAPIDMLSFITLYPENWQRHSYVACCGTSIQPVLQMLEQVPQLDTILLCLDNDEAGHQASRRMREQLEMRYSVERLIPENKDWNDDLTLSGENAQGFSMNEMR
;
A
#
# COMPACT_ATOMS: atom_id res chain seq x y z
N SER A 1 6.69 10.00 3.92
CA SER A 1 5.35 9.37 3.90
C SER A 1 5.43 7.92 4.33
N LEU A 2 4.37 7.46 4.97
CA LEU A 2 4.23 6.05 5.37
C LEU A 2 3.13 5.40 4.54
N TYR A 3 3.47 4.33 3.83
CA TYR A 3 2.52 3.54 3.04
C TYR A 3 2.13 2.30 3.83
N VAL A 4 0.83 2.05 3.97
CA VAL A 4 0.28 1.00 4.85
C VAL A 4 -0.44 -0.05 4.02
N PHE A 5 -0.08 -1.32 4.20
CA PHE A 5 -0.62 -2.45 3.44
C PHE A 5 -1.15 -3.54 4.38
N GLU A 6 -2.05 -4.39 3.89
CA GLU A 6 -2.53 -5.52 4.68
C GLU A 6 -1.51 -6.66 4.73
N ALA A 7 -0.79 -6.91 3.64
CA ALA A 7 0.13 -8.03 3.56
C ALA A 7 1.47 -7.62 2.94
N PRO A 8 2.58 -8.29 3.32
CA PRO A 8 3.89 -7.99 2.74
C PRO A 8 3.94 -8.15 1.21
N ILE A 9 3.22 -9.11 0.66
CA ILE A 9 3.21 -9.30 -0.80
C ILE A 9 2.62 -8.09 -1.52
N ASP A 10 1.61 -7.44 -0.94
CA ASP A 10 1.02 -6.24 -1.52
C ASP A 10 1.97 -5.05 -1.45
N MET A 11 2.69 -4.93 -0.34
CA MET A 11 3.71 -3.89 -0.19
C MET A 11 4.80 -4.03 -1.27
N LEU A 12 5.32 -5.23 -1.46
CA LEU A 12 6.35 -5.48 -2.47
C LEU A 12 5.80 -5.27 -3.88
N SER A 13 4.55 -5.65 -4.12
CA SER A 13 3.90 -5.46 -5.41
C SER A 13 3.74 -3.97 -5.73
N PHE A 14 3.33 -3.18 -4.75
CA PHE A 14 3.20 -1.73 -4.91
C PHE A 14 4.54 -1.08 -5.25
N ILE A 15 5.61 -1.45 -4.54
CA ILE A 15 6.94 -0.91 -4.80
C ILE A 15 7.41 -1.30 -6.21
N THR A 16 7.08 -2.51 -6.64
CA THR A 16 7.43 -2.98 -7.98
C THR A 16 6.68 -2.21 -9.06
N LEU A 17 5.39 -1.92 -8.84
CA LEU A 17 4.57 -1.15 -9.77
C LEU A 17 4.99 0.32 -9.85
N TYR A 18 5.38 0.89 -8.71
CA TYR A 18 5.70 2.32 -8.59
C TYR A 18 7.05 2.49 -7.92
N PRO A 19 8.15 2.16 -8.64
CA PRO A 19 9.48 2.13 -8.01
C PRO A 19 10.13 3.49 -7.82
N GLU A 20 9.59 4.56 -8.40
CA GLU A 20 10.21 5.87 -8.32
C GLU A 20 10.27 6.36 -6.88
N ASN A 21 11.47 6.69 -6.42
CA ASN A 21 11.71 7.25 -5.09
C ASN A 21 11.25 6.34 -3.94
N TRP A 22 11.10 5.03 -4.19
CA TRP A 22 10.60 4.12 -3.15
C TRP A 22 11.45 4.15 -1.89
N GLN A 23 12.73 4.41 -2.02
CA GLN A 23 13.66 4.45 -0.88
C GLN A 23 13.47 5.69 0.02
N ARG A 24 12.72 6.69 -0.45
CA ARG A 24 12.46 7.91 0.31
C ARG A 24 11.24 7.80 1.22
N HIS A 25 10.51 6.72 1.13
CA HIS A 25 9.30 6.52 1.91
C HIS A 25 9.45 5.36 2.87
N SER A 26 8.57 5.30 3.84
CA SER A 26 8.48 4.20 4.78
C SER A 26 7.30 3.32 4.43
N TYR A 27 7.38 2.05 4.76
CA TYR A 27 6.37 1.06 4.40
C TYR A 27 6.10 0.15 5.58
N VAL A 28 4.83 -0.22 5.77
CA VAL A 28 4.46 -1.18 6.80
C VAL A 28 3.37 -2.10 6.26
N ALA A 29 3.51 -3.39 6.55
CA ALA A 29 2.48 -4.39 6.27
C ALA A 29 1.90 -4.85 7.60
N CYS A 30 0.58 -4.73 7.75
CA CYS A 30 -0.08 -4.99 9.03
C CYS A 30 -0.35 -6.49 9.26
N CYS A 31 -0.20 -7.31 8.24
CA CYS A 31 -0.56 -8.73 8.30
C CYS A 31 -2.01 -8.91 8.75
N GLY A 32 -2.90 -8.11 8.15
CA GLY A 32 -4.31 -7.99 8.47
C GLY A 32 -4.73 -6.53 8.50
N THR A 33 -5.73 -6.22 9.30
CA THR A 33 -6.32 -4.88 9.36
C THR A 33 -6.09 -4.16 10.68
N SER A 34 -5.16 -4.65 11.51
CA SER A 34 -4.82 -4.01 12.79
C SER A 34 -4.01 -2.75 12.58
N ILE A 35 -4.32 -1.71 13.35
CA ILE A 35 -3.57 -0.46 13.31
C ILE A 35 -2.24 -0.53 14.11
N GLN A 36 -2.04 -1.55 14.92
CA GLN A 36 -0.89 -1.60 15.83
C GLN A 36 0.46 -1.45 15.12
N PRO A 37 0.73 -2.14 14.00
CA PRO A 37 2.00 -1.94 13.30
C PRO A 37 2.19 -0.52 12.79
N VAL A 38 1.10 0.16 12.41
CA VAL A 38 1.16 1.56 11.98
C VAL A 38 1.58 2.45 13.14
N LEU A 39 0.97 2.26 14.30
CA LEU A 39 1.30 3.05 15.51
C LEU A 39 2.74 2.85 15.93
N GLN A 40 3.24 1.61 15.86
CA GLN A 40 4.62 1.32 16.17
C GLN A 40 5.58 2.05 15.22
N MET A 41 5.29 2.03 13.93
CA MET A 41 6.13 2.71 12.94
C MET A 41 6.16 4.22 13.20
N LEU A 42 5.00 4.81 13.49
CA LEU A 42 4.91 6.25 13.77
C LEU A 42 5.68 6.63 15.03
N GLU A 43 5.71 5.76 16.01
CA GLU A 43 6.48 5.98 17.22
C GLU A 43 7.98 5.92 16.95
N GLN A 44 8.41 4.96 16.12
CA GLN A 44 9.83 4.77 15.78
C GLN A 44 10.37 5.83 14.82
N VAL A 45 9.52 6.41 13.99
CA VAL A 45 9.94 7.38 12.97
C VAL A 45 9.10 8.66 13.14
N PRO A 46 9.43 9.49 14.14
CA PRO A 46 8.58 10.63 14.51
C PRO A 46 8.51 11.73 13.46
N GLN A 47 9.38 11.74 12.47
CA GLN A 47 9.34 12.73 11.39
C GLN A 47 8.28 12.41 10.32
N LEU A 48 7.62 11.26 10.38
CA LEU A 48 6.54 10.94 9.46
C LEU A 48 5.33 11.82 9.74
N ASP A 49 4.78 12.42 8.70
CA ASP A 49 3.62 13.33 8.83
C ASP A 49 2.49 12.96 7.88
N THR A 50 2.75 12.16 6.85
CA THR A 50 1.75 11.78 5.85
C THR A 50 1.64 10.26 5.79
N ILE A 51 0.40 9.78 5.82
CA ILE A 51 0.08 8.36 5.81
C ILE A 51 -0.82 8.06 4.62
N LEU A 52 -0.42 7.05 3.83
CA LEU A 52 -1.20 6.58 2.69
C LEU A 52 -1.70 5.18 3.00
N LEU A 53 -3.01 5.05 3.13
CA LEU A 53 -3.65 3.77 3.45
C LEU A 53 -3.88 3.01 2.15
N CYS A 54 -3.08 1.99 1.93
CA CYS A 54 -3.07 1.19 0.69
C CYS A 54 -3.64 -0.20 0.95
N LEU A 55 -4.70 -0.28 1.78
CA LEU A 55 -5.34 -1.54 2.12
C LEU A 55 -6.14 -2.06 0.92
N ASP A 56 -6.57 -3.30 1.01
CA ASP A 56 -7.25 -4.00 -0.08
C ASP A 56 -8.52 -3.26 -0.53
N ASN A 57 -8.86 -3.46 -1.80
CA ASN A 57 -10.08 -2.92 -2.41
C ASN A 57 -11.23 -3.88 -2.16
N ASP A 58 -11.62 -4.00 -0.90
CA ASP A 58 -12.76 -4.80 -0.47
C ASP A 58 -13.37 -4.16 0.77
N GLU A 59 -14.49 -4.71 1.22
CA GLU A 59 -15.22 -4.11 2.34
C GLU A 59 -14.36 -4.04 3.61
N ALA A 60 -13.63 -5.10 3.92
CA ALA A 60 -12.75 -5.12 5.10
C ALA A 60 -11.68 -4.04 5.01
N GLY A 61 -11.06 -3.88 3.84
CA GLY A 61 -10.06 -2.85 3.60
C GLY A 61 -10.62 -1.45 3.71
N HIS A 62 -11.82 -1.23 3.18
CA HIS A 62 -12.48 0.08 3.27
C HIS A 62 -12.85 0.43 4.71
N GLN A 63 -13.39 -0.53 5.46
CA GLN A 63 -13.75 -0.30 6.86
C GLN A 63 -12.50 -0.04 7.72
N ALA A 64 -11.44 -0.82 7.51
CA ALA A 64 -10.18 -0.64 8.23
C ALA A 64 -9.58 0.73 7.92
N SER A 65 -9.62 1.15 6.65
CA SER A 65 -9.11 2.45 6.24
C SER A 65 -9.85 3.59 6.93
N ARG A 66 -11.17 3.48 7.01
CA ARG A 66 -11.99 4.50 7.72
C ARG A 66 -11.63 4.56 9.20
N ARG A 67 -11.48 3.40 9.86
CA ARG A 67 -11.12 3.36 11.27
C ARG A 67 -9.74 3.95 11.53
N MET A 68 -8.78 3.61 10.68
CA MET A 68 -7.42 4.14 10.82
C MET A 68 -7.39 5.64 10.58
N ARG A 69 -8.11 6.11 9.57
CA ARG A 69 -8.21 7.56 9.30
C ARG A 69 -8.76 8.30 10.51
N GLU A 70 -9.82 7.80 11.10
CA GLU A 70 -10.44 8.44 12.27
C GLU A 70 -9.46 8.58 13.43
N GLN A 71 -8.59 7.59 13.62
CA GLN A 71 -7.60 7.62 14.70
C GLN A 71 -6.40 8.51 14.39
N LEU A 72 -6.06 8.68 13.12
CA LEU A 72 -4.79 9.31 12.73
C LEU A 72 -4.93 10.73 12.19
N GLU A 73 -6.09 11.10 11.64
CA GLU A 73 -6.22 12.35 10.88
C GLU A 73 -6.07 13.62 11.72
N MET A 74 -6.20 13.53 13.03
CA MET A 74 -5.99 14.70 13.88
C MET A 74 -4.52 15.08 14.02
N ARG A 75 -3.61 14.13 13.77
CA ARG A 75 -2.17 14.35 13.94
C ARG A 75 -1.39 14.20 12.65
N TYR A 76 -1.97 13.56 11.64
CA TYR A 76 -1.29 13.24 10.39
C TYR A 76 -2.18 13.58 9.21
N SER A 77 -1.56 13.83 8.07
CA SER A 77 -2.28 13.88 6.80
C SER A 77 -2.52 12.44 6.35
N VAL A 78 -3.78 12.07 6.12
CA VAL A 78 -4.15 10.70 5.79
C VAL A 78 -4.86 10.67 4.45
N GLU A 79 -4.36 9.84 3.54
CA GLU A 79 -4.96 9.62 2.23
C GLU A 79 -5.19 8.13 2.01
N ARG A 80 -6.12 7.80 1.12
CA ARG A 80 -6.46 6.43 0.76
C ARG A 80 -6.06 6.18 -0.68
N LEU A 81 -5.21 5.18 -0.92
CA LEU A 81 -4.91 4.67 -2.25
C LEU A 81 -5.57 3.31 -2.42
N ILE A 82 -6.36 3.16 -3.47
CA ILE A 82 -7.12 1.93 -3.72
C ILE A 82 -6.55 1.24 -4.95
N PRO A 83 -6.20 -0.06 -4.86
CA PRO A 83 -5.77 -0.80 -6.05
C PRO A 83 -6.94 -0.93 -7.03
N GLU A 84 -6.63 -1.11 -8.30
CA GLU A 84 -7.66 -1.30 -9.34
C GLU A 84 -8.39 -2.63 -9.18
N ASN A 85 -7.67 -3.67 -8.80
CA ASN A 85 -8.22 -4.99 -8.52
C ASN A 85 -8.42 -5.14 -7.01
N LYS A 86 -8.46 -6.36 -6.49
CA LYS A 86 -8.70 -6.55 -5.07
C LYS A 86 -7.54 -6.06 -4.21
N ASP A 87 -6.31 -6.30 -4.66
CA ASP A 87 -5.11 -5.91 -3.93
C ASP A 87 -3.98 -5.57 -4.90
N TRP A 88 -2.87 -5.07 -4.36
CA TRP A 88 -1.74 -4.64 -5.19
C TRP A 88 -1.04 -5.81 -5.86
N ASN A 89 -1.06 -6.98 -5.25
CA ASN A 89 -0.50 -8.18 -5.88
C ASN A 89 -1.28 -8.55 -7.14
N ASP A 90 -2.60 -8.45 -7.10
CA ASP A 90 -3.43 -8.68 -8.29
C ASP A 90 -3.13 -7.64 -9.36
N ASP A 91 -2.99 -6.38 -8.98
CA ASP A 91 -2.64 -5.32 -9.94
C ASP A 91 -1.31 -5.62 -10.63
N LEU A 92 -0.31 -6.04 -9.88
CA LEU A 92 0.99 -6.38 -10.45
C LEU A 92 0.90 -7.61 -11.34
N THR A 93 0.22 -8.65 -10.91
CA THR A 93 0.09 -9.91 -11.66
C THR A 93 -0.62 -9.67 -12.98
N LEU A 94 -1.73 -8.95 -12.97
CA LEU A 94 -2.49 -8.67 -14.18
C LEU A 94 -1.72 -7.73 -15.12
N SER A 95 -1.06 -6.72 -14.57
CA SER A 95 -0.19 -5.84 -15.33
C SER A 95 0.98 -6.62 -15.93
N GLY A 96 1.58 -7.51 -15.14
CA GLY A 96 2.67 -8.37 -15.59
C GLY A 96 2.27 -9.31 -16.70
N GLU A 97 1.10 -9.89 -16.60
CA GLU A 97 0.56 -10.75 -17.65
C GLU A 97 0.37 -9.99 -18.96
N ASN A 98 -0.21 -8.82 -18.89
CA ASN A 98 -0.40 -7.97 -20.07
C ASN A 98 0.93 -7.52 -20.65
N ALA A 99 1.85 -7.08 -19.80
CA ALA A 99 3.18 -6.66 -20.24
C ALA A 99 3.98 -7.83 -20.79
N GLN A 100 3.86 -8.99 -20.17
CA GLN A 100 4.56 -10.18 -20.62
C GLN A 100 4.10 -10.61 -22.01
N GLY A 101 2.79 -10.62 -22.24
CA GLY A 101 2.24 -10.95 -23.55
C GLY A 101 2.73 -9.99 -24.61
N PHE A 102 2.74 -8.71 -24.30
CA PHE A 102 3.23 -7.67 -25.20
C PHE A 102 4.73 -7.82 -25.46
N SER A 103 5.51 -8.03 -24.41
CA SER A 103 6.96 -8.19 -24.53
C SER A 103 7.34 -9.41 -25.33
N MET A 104 6.63 -10.50 -25.20
CA MET A 104 6.88 -11.69 -26.00
C MET A 104 6.74 -11.42 -27.48
N ASN A 105 5.78 -10.62 -27.84
CA ASN A 105 5.59 -10.23 -29.24
C ASN A 105 6.75 -9.38 -29.74
N GLU A 106 7.26 -8.49 -28.93
CA GLU A 106 8.36 -7.62 -29.30
C GLU A 106 9.68 -8.38 -29.41
N MET A 107 9.89 -9.36 -28.56
CA MET A 107 11.13 -10.11 -28.53
C MET A 107 11.27 -11.11 -29.67
N ARG A 108 10.21 -11.38 -30.39
CA ARG A 108 10.19 -12.29 -31.51
C ARG A 108 10.35 -11.57 -32.83
#